data_0ceee879f669730722488dcbcad42c80
#
_entry.id   0ceee879f669730722488dcbcad42c80
#
_cell.length_a   1.000
_cell.length_b   1.000
_cell.length_c   1.000
_cell.angle_alpha   90.00
_cell.angle_beta   90.00
_cell.angle_gamma   90.00
#
_symmetry.space_group_name_H-M   'P 1'
#
loop_
_entity.id
_entity.type
_entity.pdbx_description
1 polymer ?
#
loop_
_entity_poly.entity_id
_entity_poly.type
_entity_poly.pdbx_seq_one_letter_code
_entity_poly.pdbx_strand_id
1 'polypeptide(L)'
;MEGPDFDALASQLGELRSLVAGLREDDFARPTRCPGWSVAELVAHCEGILIRLVGENAQPVAGGAEIDRVGYYRYDPGGPRQGEKPDKTFSQIIQERVIKEVAGRTPSQLKASLNGALEGALGGVGTIPVERVIKRSGHPRMTYGEFVASRNVEFGVHTMDIANAVGAPEHVHPAAGAVIVGILDGLLGEPLPAGLGWDTTMFILCGTGRREISAGERQTLGPMAQRFPLLR
;
A
#
# COMPACT_ATOMS: atom_id res chain seq x y z
N MET A 1 18.04 4.59 10.20
CA MET A 1 16.76 5.28 10.49
C MET A 1 16.15 4.54 11.66
N GLU A 2 15.85 5.23 12.71
CA GLU A 2 15.03 4.74 13.81
C GLU A 2 13.82 5.67 13.87
N GLY A 3 12.62 5.09 13.93
CA GLY A 3 11.41 5.88 14.04
C GLY A 3 10.16 5.02 13.89
N PRO A 4 9.05 5.41 14.54
CA PRO A 4 7.85 4.58 14.65
C PRO A 4 7.26 4.15 13.30
N ASP A 5 7.36 4.98 12.27
CA ASP A 5 6.81 4.67 10.94
C ASP A 5 7.64 3.60 10.21
N PHE A 6 8.97 3.60 10.40
CA PHE A 6 9.85 2.57 9.85
C PHE A 6 9.67 1.24 10.59
N ASP A 7 9.61 1.28 11.92
CA ASP A 7 9.41 0.08 12.74
C ASP A 7 8.05 -0.57 12.43
N ALA A 8 7.03 0.26 12.21
CA ALA A 8 5.73 -0.17 11.76
C ALA A 8 5.79 -0.87 10.39
N LEU A 9 6.49 -0.25 9.43
CA LEU A 9 6.69 -0.84 8.10
C LEU A 9 7.47 -2.15 8.18
N ALA A 10 8.57 -2.20 8.94
CA ALA A 10 9.38 -3.39 9.10
C ALA A 10 8.58 -4.56 9.69
N SER A 11 7.73 -4.27 10.70
CA SER A 11 6.84 -5.25 11.29
C SER A 11 5.80 -5.77 10.28
N GLN A 12 5.19 -4.88 9.50
CA GLN A 12 4.23 -5.25 8.45
C GLN A 12 4.88 -6.08 7.33
N LEU A 13 6.11 -5.76 6.97
CA LEU A 13 6.88 -6.55 6.00
C LEU A 13 7.19 -7.96 6.53
N GLY A 14 7.38 -8.11 7.84
CA GLY A 14 7.48 -9.40 8.52
C GLY A 14 6.21 -10.25 8.37
N GLU A 15 5.02 -9.63 8.53
CA GLU A 15 3.73 -10.29 8.31
C GLU A 15 3.57 -10.75 6.84
N LEU A 16 3.87 -9.87 5.89
CA LEU A 16 3.85 -10.21 4.46
C LEU A 16 4.79 -11.39 4.14
N ARG A 17 6.04 -11.35 4.66
CA ARG A 17 7.01 -12.42 4.50
C ARG A 17 6.47 -13.75 5.02
N SER A 18 5.92 -13.76 6.22
CA SER A 18 5.39 -14.96 6.86
C SER A 18 4.21 -15.54 6.10
N LEU A 19 3.27 -14.69 5.66
CA LEU A 19 2.13 -15.10 4.87
C LEU A 19 2.57 -15.75 3.55
N VAL A 20 3.43 -15.05 2.78
CA VAL A 20 3.87 -15.53 1.45
C VAL A 20 4.73 -16.81 1.57
N ALA A 21 5.54 -16.93 2.62
CA ALA A 21 6.31 -18.17 2.87
C ALA A 21 5.39 -19.39 3.05
N GLY A 22 4.24 -19.21 3.72
CA GLY A 22 3.26 -20.25 3.99
C GLY A 22 2.36 -20.64 2.79
N LEU A 23 2.36 -19.89 1.69
CA LEU A 23 1.52 -20.17 0.54
C LEU A 23 1.92 -21.49 -0.14
N ARG A 24 0.93 -22.24 -0.62
CA ARG A 24 1.13 -23.41 -1.51
C ARG A 24 1.27 -22.93 -2.95
N GLU A 25 1.77 -23.79 -3.84
CA GLU A 25 1.93 -23.42 -5.26
C GLU A 25 0.60 -22.99 -5.91
N ASP A 26 -0.47 -23.72 -5.65
CA ASP A 26 -1.80 -23.42 -6.20
C ASP A 26 -2.40 -22.11 -5.71
N ASP A 27 -1.95 -21.61 -4.55
CA ASP A 27 -2.44 -20.35 -3.99
C ASP A 27 -2.03 -19.15 -4.85
N PHE A 28 -0.91 -19.24 -5.57
CA PHE A 28 -0.42 -18.16 -6.44
C PHE A 28 -1.33 -17.86 -7.63
N ALA A 29 -2.11 -18.83 -8.10
CA ALA A 29 -3.07 -18.64 -9.19
C ALA A 29 -4.43 -18.09 -8.73
N ARG A 30 -4.68 -17.97 -7.41
CA ARG A 30 -5.96 -17.48 -6.88
C ARG A 30 -6.17 -16.01 -7.20
N PRO A 31 -7.38 -15.63 -7.65
CA PRO A 31 -7.72 -14.22 -7.87
C PRO A 31 -7.76 -13.46 -6.56
N THR A 32 -7.32 -12.20 -6.58
CA THR A 32 -7.40 -11.28 -5.45
C THR A 32 -8.56 -10.29 -5.60
N ARG A 33 -8.78 -9.45 -4.60
CA ARG A 33 -9.71 -8.31 -4.69
C ARG A 33 -9.21 -7.18 -5.59
N CYS A 34 -7.94 -7.20 -6.00
CA CYS A 34 -7.42 -6.29 -7.01
C CYS A 34 -7.85 -6.79 -8.39
N PRO A 35 -8.72 -6.08 -9.13
CA PRO A 35 -9.28 -6.58 -10.37
C PRO A 35 -8.20 -6.97 -11.39
N GLY A 36 -8.27 -8.21 -11.88
CA GLY A 36 -7.34 -8.74 -12.87
C GLY A 36 -5.98 -9.18 -12.32
N TRP A 37 -5.83 -9.25 -10.98
CA TRP A 37 -4.59 -9.72 -10.34
C TRP A 37 -4.83 -11.00 -9.55
N SER A 38 -3.96 -11.99 -9.77
CA SER A 38 -3.79 -13.14 -8.90
C SER A 38 -2.85 -12.81 -7.74
N VAL A 39 -2.71 -13.76 -6.82
CA VAL A 39 -1.71 -13.67 -5.74
C VAL A 39 -0.30 -13.52 -6.31
N ALA A 40 0.03 -14.17 -7.43
CA ALA A 40 1.35 -14.05 -8.06
C ALA A 40 1.65 -12.61 -8.50
N GLU A 41 0.70 -11.95 -9.18
CA GLU A 41 0.86 -10.56 -9.58
C GLU A 41 0.95 -9.63 -8.37
N LEU A 42 0.19 -9.90 -7.31
CA LEU A 42 0.22 -9.05 -6.12
C LEU A 42 1.55 -9.18 -5.35
N VAL A 43 2.11 -10.40 -5.28
CA VAL A 43 3.44 -10.65 -4.71
C VAL A 43 4.54 -9.93 -5.51
N ALA A 44 4.49 -10.01 -6.85
CA ALA A 44 5.44 -9.30 -7.72
C ALA A 44 5.28 -7.78 -7.63
N HIS A 45 4.06 -7.28 -7.46
CA HIS A 45 3.82 -5.86 -7.22
C HIS A 45 4.49 -5.38 -5.92
N CYS A 46 4.33 -6.13 -4.82
CA CYS A 46 4.98 -5.85 -3.55
C CYS A 46 6.52 -5.87 -3.69
N GLU A 47 7.07 -6.88 -4.37
CA GLU A 47 8.50 -6.95 -4.71
C GLU A 47 8.97 -5.68 -5.42
N GLY A 48 8.27 -5.26 -6.46
CA GLY A 48 8.61 -4.08 -7.23
C GLY A 48 8.53 -2.77 -6.42
N ILE A 49 7.60 -2.66 -5.46
CA ILE A 49 7.54 -1.51 -4.54
C ILE A 49 8.79 -1.48 -3.65
N LEU A 50 9.19 -2.64 -3.08
CA LEU A 50 10.37 -2.75 -2.20
C LEU A 50 11.67 -2.34 -2.91
N ILE A 51 11.88 -2.84 -4.13
CA ILE A 51 13.07 -2.50 -4.93
C ILE A 51 13.12 -0.98 -5.19
N ARG A 52 12.00 -0.38 -5.55
CA ARG A 52 11.93 1.07 -5.82
C ARG A 52 12.02 1.92 -4.57
N LEU A 53 11.65 1.39 -3.41
CA LEU A 53 11.66 2.11 -2.14
C LEU A 53 13.07 2.63 -1.79
N VAL A 54 14.08 1.80 -1.99
CA VAL A 54 15.49 2.14 -1.72
C VAL A 54 16.28 2.53 -2.97
N GLY A 55 15.68 2.35 -4.16
CA GLY A 55 16.26 2.67 -5.45
C GLY A 55 15.85 4.06 -5.96
N GLU A 56 15.09 4.08 -7.04
CA GLU A 56 14.71 5.32 -7.74
C GLU A 56 13.91 6.30 -6.88
N ASN A 57 13.05 5.79 -6.00
CA ASN A 57 12.21 6.62 -5.12
C ASN A 57 12.99 7.21 -3.91
N ALA A 58 14.23 6.85 -3.73
CA ALA A 58 15.07 7.38 -2.66
C ALA A 58 16.03 8.49 -3.14
N GLN A 59 16.01 8.83 -4.43
CA GLN A 59 16.92 9.81 -5.00
C GLN A 59 16.56 11.23 -4.53
N PRO A 60 17.56 12.02 -4.03
CA PRO A 60 17.32 13.36 -3.56
C PRO A 60 16.96 14.30 -4.71
N VAL A 61 16.07 15.24 -4.43
CA VAL A 61 15.75 16.34 -5.34
C VAL A 61 15.89 17.69 -4.64
N ALA A 62 16.17 18.74 -5.41
CA ALA A 62 16.24 20.08 -4.87
C ALA A 62 14.87 20.65 -4.49
N GLY A 63 14.84 21.54 -3.49
CA GLY A 63 13.63 22.21 -3.00
C GLY A 63 13.08 21.58 -1.72
N GLY A 64 12.05 22.20 -1.15
CA GLY A 64 11.37 21.72 0.05
C GLY A 64 10.29 20.68 -0.26
N ALA A 65 9.85 19.93 0.75
CA ALA A 65 8.68 19.09 0.66
C ALA A 65 7.42 19.94 0.48
N GLU A 66 6.50 19.47 -0.34
CA GLU A 66 5.24 20.15 -0.70
C GLU A 66 4.03 19.43 -0.13
N ILE A 67 4.15 18.13 0.09
CA ILE A 67 3.07 17.27 0.61
C ILE A 67 3.62 16.33 1.69
N ASP A 68 2.71 15.88 2.55
CA ASP A 68 2.90 14.81 3.53
C ASP A 68 2.27 13.49 3.03
N ARG A 69 2.22 12.48 3.91
CA ARG A 69 1.61 11.17 3.64
C ARG A 69 0.11 11.24 3.32
N VAL A 70 -0.61 12.21 3.87
CA VAL A 70 -2.04 12.42 3.57
C VAL A 70 -2.19 13.12 2.24
N GLY A 71 -1.40 14.18 2.01
CA GLY A 71 -1.34 14.90 0.75
C GLY A 71 -0.96 13.99 -0.43
N TYR A 72 -0.13 12.97 -0.19
CA TYR A 72 0.22 11.97 -1.20
C TYR A 72 -1.01 11.27 -1.78
N TYR A 73 -1.98 10.89 -0.95
CA TYR A 73 -3.21 10.23 -1.38
C TYR A 73 -4.30 11.19 -1.84
N ARG A 74 -4.26 12.45 -1.39
CA ARG A 74 -5.17 13.50 -1.87
C ARG A 74 -4.77 14.08 -3.22
N TYR A 75 -3.53 13.87 -3.61
CA TYR A 75 -3.00 14.52 -4.79
C TYR A 75 -3.71 14.04 -6.05
N ASP A 76 -4.39 15.00 -6.71
CA ASP A 76 -4.95 14.85 -8.05
C ASP A 76 -4.19 15.80 -8.99
N PRO A 77 -3.49 15.30 -10.01
CA PRO A 77 -2.77 16.14 -10.96
C PRO A 77 -3.69 16.96 -11.87
N GLY A 78 -5.02 16.80 -11.79
CA GLY A 78 -5.98 17.47 -12.68
C GLY A 78 -5.88 17.05 -14.15
N GLY A 79 -5.21 15.93 -14.41
CA GLY A 79 -4.97 15.41 -15.75
C GLY A 79 -4.18 14.10 -15.73
N PRO A 80 -3.75 13.58 -16.89
CA PRO A 80 -2.98 12.34 -16.94
C PRO A 80 -1.72 12.43 -16.10
N ARG A 81 -1.48 11.40 -15.25
CA ARG A 81 -0.23 11.29 -14.50
C ARG A 81 0.93 11.08 -15.46
N GLN A 82 2.12 11.58 -15.07
CA GLN A 82 3.33 11.39 -15.88
C GLN A 82 3.54 9.90 -16.18
N GLY A 83 3.56 9.53 -17.48
CA GLY A 83 3.64 8.14 -17.93
C GLY A 83 2.30 7.52 -18.30
N GLU A 84 1.16 8.15 -17.96
CA GLU A 84 -0.15 7.72 -18.49
C GLU A 84 -0.21 7.98 -20.00
N LYS A 85 -0.73 6.97 -20.70
CA LYS A 85 -1.03 7.11 -22.12
C LYS A 85 -2.49 7.59 -22.25
N PRO A 86 -2.83 8.30 -23.35
CA PRO A 86 -4.19 8.80 -23.56
C PRO A 86 -5.28 7.72 -23.48
N ASP A 87 -4.91 6.47 -23.70
CA ASP A 87 -5.77 5.30 -23.76
C ASP A 87 -5.69 4.37 -22.53
N LYS A 88 -4.84 4.69 -21.52
CA LYS A 88 -4.62 3.82 -20.36
C LYS A 88 -4.49 4.60 -19.06
N THR A 89 -5.21 4.12 -18.05
CA THR A 89 -5.05 4.62 -16.68
C THR A 89 -3.71 4.17 -16.07
N PHE A 90 -3.27 4.87 -15.02
CA PHE A 90 -2.07 4.49 -14.28
C PHE A 90 -2.15 3.05 -13.72
N SER A 91 -3.32 2.66 -13.22
CA SER A 91 -3.57 1.29 -12.73
C SER A 91 -3.39 0.24 -13.83
N GLN A 92 -3.88 0.51 -15.04
CA GLN A 92 -3.70 -0.40 -16.18
C GLN A 92 -2.23 -0.53 -16.59
N ILE A 93 -1.47 0.57 -16.53
CA ILE A 93 -0.03 0.54 -16.83
C ILE A 93 0.73 -0.31 -15.81
N ILE A 94 0.41 -0.16 -14.52
CA ILE A 94 0.99 -1.00 -13.46
C ILE A 94 0.61 -2.46 -13.68
N GLN A 95 -0.66 -2.75 -13.97
CA GLN A 95 -1.14 -4.10 -14.21
C GLN A 95 -0.39 -4.79 -15.35
N GLU A 96 -0.27 -4.14 -16.51
CA GLU A 96 0.46 -4.69 -17.66
C GLU A 96 1.94 -4.96 -17.35
N ARG A 97 2.56 -4.06 -16.55
CA ARG A 97 3.95 -4.24 -16.12
C ARG A 97 4.07 -5.48 -15.24
N VAL A 98 3.24 -5.59 -14.22
CA VAL A 98 3.29 -6.70 -13.25
C VAL A 98 3.00 -8.04 -13.93
N ILE A 99 2.03 -8.11 -14.84
CA ILE A 99 1.76 -9.32 -15.64
C ILE A 99 3.02 -9.76 -16.41
N LYS A 100 3.76 -8.81 -16.98
CA LYS A 100 5.02 -9.12 -17.68
C LYS A 100 6.13 -9.57 -16.73
N GLU A 101 6.20 -8.96 -15.54
CA GLU A 101 7.18 -9.29 -14.50
C GLU A 101 6.95 -10.71 -13.92
N VAL A 102 5.71 -11.20 -13.90
CA VAL A 102 5.35 -12.54 -13.42
C VAL A 102 5.53 -13.61 -14.49
N ALA A 103 5.44 -13.23 -15.78
CA ALA A 103 5.43 -14.19 -16.88
C ALA A 103 6.64 -15.13 -16.83
N GLY A 104 6.37 -16.45 -16.78
CA GLY A 104 7.38 -17.50 -16.73
C GLY A 104 8.07 -17.71 -15.36
N ARG A 105 7.65 -16.99 -14.31
CA ARG A 105 8.18 -17.20 -12.95
C ARG A 105 7.37 -18.25 -12.20
N THR A 106 8.07 -19.13 -11.51
CA THR A 106 7.44 -20.13 -10.62
C THR A 106 7.11 -19.49 -9.26
N PRO A 107 6.18 -20.07 -8.47
CA PRO A 107 5.92 -19.66 -7.09
C PRO A 107 7.18 -19.59 -6.22
N SER A 108 8.08 -20.58 -6.35
CA SER A 108 9.34 -20.61 -5.62
C SER A 108 10.26 -19.43 -6.00
N GLN A 109 10.31 -19.04 -7.27
CA GLN A 109 11.07 -17.88 -7.72
C GLN A 109 10.46 -16.57 -7.19
N LEU A 110 9.12 -16.44 -7.16
CA LEU A 110 8.43 -15.30 -6.59
C LEU A 110 8.71 -15.15 -5.10
N LYS A 111 8.64 -16.25 -4.33
CA LYS A 111 9.00 -16.25 -2.90
C LYS A 111 10.46 -15.82 -2.67
N ALA A 112 11.38 -16.39 -3.42
CA ALA A 112 12.82 -16.10 -3.27
C ALA A 112 13.13 -14.63 -3.57
N SER A 113 12.59 -14.10 -4.66
CA SER A 113 12.85 -12.71 -5.05
C SER A 113 12.16 -11.69 -4.15
N LEU A 114 10.93 -11.96 -3.66
CA LEU A 114 10.30 -11.14 -2.64
C LEU A 114 11.16 -11.08 -1.36
N ASN A 115 11.70 -12.23 -0.90
CA ASN A 115 12.59 -12.26 0.26
C ASN A 115 13.85 -11.42 0.04
N GLY A 116 14.49 -11.53 -1.12
CA GLY A 116 15.64 -10.69 -1.44
C GLY A 116 15.31 -9.19 -1.46
N ALA A 117 14.14 -8.83 -2.02
CA ALA A 117 13.67 -7.44 -2.02
C ALA A 117 13.35 -6.93 -0.61
N LEU A 118 12.77 -7.78 0.26
CA LEU A 118 12.52 -7.46 1.67
C LEU A 118 13.83 -7.18 2.42
N GLU A 119 14.82 -8.04 2.28
CA GLU A 119 16.13 -7.87 2.91
C GLU A 119 16.83 -6.60 2.41
N GLY A 120 16.82 -6.37 1.10
CA GLY A 120 17.36 -5.16 0.50
C GLY A 120 16.66 -3.89 0.99
N ALA A 121 15.33 -3.90 1.07
CA ALA A 121 14.56 -2.77 1.55
C ALA A 121 14.81 -2.48 3.04
N LEU A 122 14.75 -3.51 3.90
CA LEU A 122 15.00 -3.35 5.35
C LEU A 122 16.42 -2.86 5.64
N GLY A 123 17.42 -3.37 4.92
CA GLY A 123 18.82 -2.90 5.04
C GLY A 123 19.02 -1.49 4.47
N GLY A 124 18.34 -1.15 3.38
CA GLY A 124 18.54 0.13 2.67
C GLY A 124 17.77 1.29 3.27
N VAL A 125 16.50 1.10 3.67
CA VAL A 125 15.65 2.19 4.19
C VAL A 125 16.30 2.87 5.40
N GLY A 126 16.91 2.10 6.30
CA GLY A 126 17.59 2.62 7.49
C GLY A 126 18.78 3.54 7.20
N THR A 127 19.35 3.49 6.00
CA THR A 127 20.52 4.31 5.60
C THR A 127 20.14 5.65 4.97
N ILE A 128 18.85 5.86 4.65
CA ILE A 128 18.37 7.05 3.95
C ILE A 128 17.81 8.04 4.98
N PRO A 129 18.29 9.30 5.02
CA PRO A 129 17.75 10.31 5.93
C PRO A 129 16.24 10.53 5.74
N VAL A 130 15.47 10.58 6.83
CA VAL A 130 14.01 10.73 6.80
C VAL A 130 13.57 12.08 6.23
N GLU A 131 14.38 13.11 6.45
CA GLU A 131 14.17 14.47 5.97
C GLU A 131 14.58 14.68 4.50
N ARG A 132 15.21 13.67 3.88
CA ARG A 132 15.58 13.74 2.46
C ARG A 132 14.35 14.03 1.62
N VAL A 133 14.41 15.11 0.85
CA VAL A 133 13.35 15.45 -0.10
C VAL A 133 13.48 14.60 -1.34
N ILE A 134 12.43 13.91 -1.69
CA ILE A 134 12.31 13.03 -2.86
C ILE A 134 11.15 13.47 -3.75
N LYS A 135 11.14 13.00 -4.98
CA LYS A 135 10.02 13.20 -5.90
C LYS A 135 9.69 11.89 -6.61
N ARG A 136 8.51 11.36 -6.36
CA ARG A 136 7.97 10.27 -7.17
C ARG A 136 7.44 10.80 -8.51
N SER A 137 7.61 10.01 -9.56
CA SER A 137 7.02 10.36 -10.87
C SER A 137 5.53 10.65 -10.73
N GLY A 138 5.09 11.79 -11.26
CA GLY A 138 3.69 12.23 -11.22
C GLY A 138 3.19 12.78 -9.87
N HIS A 139 4.07 12.97 -8.86
CA HIS A 139 3.68 13.52 -7.55
C HIS A 139 4.51 14.76 -7.21
N PRO A 140 4.00 15.67 -6.35
CA PRO A 140 4.79 16.71 -5.72
C PRO A 140 5.91 16.12 -4.84
N ARG A 141 6.83 16.98 -4.40
CA ARG A 141 7.92 16.62 -3.51
C ARG A 141 7.41 16.30 -2.11
N MET A 142 8.00 15.29 -1.48
CA MET A 142 7.74 14.92 -0.09
C MET A 142 9.03 14.51 0.60
N THR A 143 9.02 14.39 1.92
CA THR A 143 10.16 13.78 2.61
C THR A 143 10.16 12.27 2.44
N TYR A 144 11.34 11.66 2.52
CA TYR A 144 11.46 10.20 2.45
C TYR A 144 10.74 9.50 3.61
N GLY A 145 10.75 10.12 4.80
CA GLY A 145 9.99 9.62 5.96
C GLY A 145 8.48 9.55 5.70
N GLU A 146 7.90 10.60 5.13
CA GLU A 146 6.49 10.63 4.75
C GLU A 146 6.17 9.58 3.66
N PHE A 147 7.10 9.38 2.72
CA PHE A 147 6.96 8.34 1.70
C PHE A 147 7.00 6.94 2.32
N VAL A 148 7.95 6.65 3.22
CA VAL A 148 8.02 5.37 3.96
C VAL A 148 6.74 5.13 4.76
N ALA A 149 6.23 6.13 5.46
CA ALA A 149 4.98 6.02 6.18
C ALA A 149 3.80 5.64 5.27
N SER A 150 3.72 6.25 4.07
CA SER A 150 2.69 5.90 3.09
C SER A 150 2.76 4.45 2.60
N ARG A 151 3.93 3.79 2.67
CA ARG A 151 4.10 2.39 2.26
C ARG A 151 3.43 1.40 3.24
N ASN A 152 3.16 1.83 4.49
CA ASN A 152 2.36 1.00 5.41
C ASN A 152 0.97 0.70 4.81
N VAL A 153 0.35 1.64 4.09
CA VAL A 153 -0.92 1.41 3.39
C VAL A 153 -0.76 0.33 2.32
N GLU A 154 0.25 0.44 1.46
CA GLU A 154 0.48 -0.52 0.38
C GLU A 154 0.67 -1.95 0.92
N PHE A 155 1.61 -2.11 1.87
CA PHE A 155 1.92 -3.44 2.37
C PHE A 155 0.87 -3.98 3.34
N GLY A 156 0.23 -3.13 4.15
CA GLY A 156 -0.87 -3.54 5.02
C GLY A 156 -2.06 -4.04 4.21
N VAL A 157 -2.53 -3.25 3.25
CA VAL A 157 -3.70 -3.58 2.43
C VAL A 157 -3.43 -4.78 1.52
N HIS A 158 -2.27 -4.86 0.88
CA HIS A 158 -1.95 -5.98 0.00
C HIS A 158 -1.68 -7.29 0.76
N THR A 159 -1.16 -7.23 1.99
CA THR A 159 -1.11 -8.42 2.87
C THR A 159 -2.53 -8.94 3.14
N MET A 160 -3.48 -8.06 3.45
CA MET A 160 -4.89 -8.44 3.64
C MET A 160 -5.53 -8.95 2.34
N ASP A 161 -5.22 -8.39 1.18
CA ASP A 161 -5.72 -8.85 -0.12
C ASP A 161 -5.22 -10.28 -0.43
N ILE A 162 -3.96 -10.59 -0.13
CA ILE A 162 -3.40 -11.95 -0.27
C ILE A 162 -4.06 -12.90 0.73
N ALA A 163 -4.17 -12.51 2.01
CA ALA A 163 -4.81 -13.32 3.04
C ALA A 163 -6.25 -13.67 2.66
N ASN A 164 -7.04 -12.70 2.19
CA ASN A 164 -8.40 -12.91 1.70
C ASN A 164 -8.44 -13.91 0.55
N ALA A 165 -7.57 -13.79 -0.45
CA ALA A 165 -7.54 -14.67 -1.62
C ALA A 165 -7.30 -16.14 -1.23
N VAL A 166 -6.55 -16.40 -0.16
CA VAL A 166 -6.22 -17.76 0.29
C VAL A 166 -7.08 -18.24 1.45
N GLY A 167 -8.04 -17.43 1.92
CA GLY A 167 -8.92 -17.77 3.04
C GLY A 167 -8.23 -17.74 4.40
N ALA A 168 -7.13 -16.99 4.53
CA ALA A 168 -6.46 -16.73 5.80
C ALA A 168 -7.09 -15.52 6.53
N PRO A 169 -6.90 -15.39 7.85
CA PRO A 169 -7.37 -14.21 8.60
C PRO A 169 -6.77 -12.92 8.05
N GLU A 170 -7.64 -11.94 7.79
CA GLU A 170 -7.23 -10.62 7.35
C GLU A 170 -6.85 -9.77 8.56
N HIS A 171 -5.59 -9.43 8.69
CA HIS A 171 -5.10 -8.52 9.72
C HIS A 171 -3.93 -7.67 9.20
N VAL A 172 -3.67 -6.60 9.89
CA VAL A 172 -2.52 -5.73 9.71
C VAL A 172 -1.77 -5.65 11.02
N HIS A 173 -0.44 -5.59 10.97
CA HIS A 173 0.35 -5.44 12.19
C HIS A 173 -0.10 -4.17 12.95
N PRO A 174 -0.32 -4.22 14.29
CA PRO A 174 -0.90 -3.10 15.05
C PRO A 174 -0.20 -1.76 14.83
N ALA A 175 1.13 -1.74 14.78
CA ALA A 175 1.89 -0.51 14.54
C ALA A 175 1.62 0.05 13.13
N ALA A 176 1.61 -0.80 12.09
CA ALA A 176 1.27 -0.39 10.72
C ALA A 176 -0.20 0.06 10.63
N GLY A 177 -1.10 -0.64 11.31
CA GLY A 177 -2.50 -0.27 11.41
C GLY A 177 -2.71 1.14 11.96
N ALA A 178 -1.95 1.52 12.99
CA ALA A 178 -2.00 2.87 13.54
C ALA A 178 -1.55 3.94 12.53
N VAL A 179 -0.51 3.68 11.75
CA VAL A 179 -0.05 4.58 10.67
C VAL A 179 -1.10 4.71 9.58
N ILE A 180 -1.69 3.58 9.15
CA ILE A 180 -2.74 3.56 8.11
C ILE A 180 -3.98 4.33 8.58
N VAL A 181 -4.44 4.07 9.81
CA VAL A 181 -5.57 4.80 10.40
C VAL A 181 -5.30 6.29 10.44
N GLY A 182 -4.10 6.72 10.87
CA GLY A 182 -3.74 8.14 10.85
C GLY A 182 -3.82 8.79 9.46
N ILE A 183 -3.46 8.05 8.40
CA ILE A 183 -3.61 8.51 7.01
C ILE A 183 -5.11 8.60 6.64
N LEU A 184 -5.88 7.56 6.95
CA LEU A 184 -7.32 7.52 6.63
C LEU A 184 -8.09 8.60 7.40
N ASP A 185 -7.78 8.84 8.69
CA ASP A 185 -8.33 9.94 9.48
C ASP A 185 -7.99 11.30 8.87
N GLY A 186 -6.74 11.47 8.44
CA GLY A 186 -6.33 12.68 7.71
C GLY A 186 -7.12 12.87 6.42
N LEU A 187 -7.38 11.81 5.66
CA LEU A 187 -8.19 11.86 4.44
C LEU A 187 -9.67 12.16 4.76
N LEU A 188 -10.19 11.56 5.82
CA LEU A 188 -11.55 11.78 6.27
C LEU A 188 -11.74 13.21 6.82
N GLY A 189 -10.74 13.73 7.55
CA GLY A 189 -10.69 15.11 8.05
C GLY A 189 -11.59 15.39 9.25
N GLU A 190 -12.30 14.41 9.75
CA GLU A 190 -13.15 14.48 10.94
C GLU A 190 -13.24 13.09 11.58
N PRO A 191 -13.44 12.97 12.90
CA PRO A 191 -13.46 11.70 13.60
C PRO A 191 -14.67 10.85 13.17
N LEU A 192 -14.47 9.52 13.15
CA LEU A 192 -15.56 8.56 12.96
C LEU A 192 -16.58 8.67 14.11
N PRO A 193 -17.89 8.51 13.83
CA PRO A 193 -18.93 8.47 14.86
C PRO A 193 -18.67 7.35 15.87
N ALA A 194 -18.73 7.64 17.17
CA ALA A 194 -18.47 6.68 18.24
C ALA A 194 -19.39 5.43 18.19
N GLY A 195 -20.61 5.58 17.66
CA GLY A 195 -21.57 4.47 17.51
C GLY A 195 -21.29 3.52 16.33
N LEU A 196 -20.28 3.77 15.52
CA LEU A 196 -19.97 2.95 14.34
C LEU A 196 -19.38 1.59 14.71
N GLY A 197 -18.60 1.52 15.81
CA GLY A 197 -18.04 0.27 16.34
C GLY A 197 -17.00 -0.39 15.45
N TRP A 198 -16.41 0.33 14.51
CA TRP A 198 -15.33 -0.20 13.66
C TRP A 198 -14.03 -0.34 14.45
N ASP A 199 -13.39 -1.49 14.33
CA ASP A 199 -11.99 -1.66 14.72
C ASP A 199 -11.05 -1.16 13.58
N THR A 200 -9.75 -1.22 13.85
CA THR A 200 -8.70 -0.85 12.88
C THR A 200 -8.85 -1.57 11.54
N THR A 201 -9.07 -2.87 11.57
CA THR A 201 -9.20 -3.69 10.35
C THR A 201 -10.42 -3.27 9.54
N MET A 202 -11.55 -3.08 10.20
CA MET A 202 -12.79 -2.65 9.55
C MET A 202 -12.65 -1.27 8.90
N PHE A 203 -12.04 -0.31 9.61
CA PHE A 203 -11.81 1.01 9.06
C PHE A 203 -10.87 0.97 7.84
N ILE A 204 -9.80 0.18 7.89
CA ILE A 204 -8.90 -0.01 6.76
C ILE A 204 -9.65 -0.62 5.56
N LEU A 205 -10.40 -1.70 5.76
CA LEU A 205 -11.15 -2.35 4.68
C LEU A 205 -12.17 -1.42 4.01
N CYS A 206 -12.94 -0.67 4.79
CA CYS A 206 -13.92 0.28 4.26
C CYS A 206 -13.23 1.51 3.64
N GLY A 207 -12.22 2.05 4.30
CA GLY A 207 -11.47 3.23 3.83
C GLY A 207 -10.73 3.00 2.53
N THR A 208 -10.30 1.76 2.28
CA THR A 208 -9.59 1.37 1.05
C THR A 208 -10.48 0.68 0.01
N GLY A 209 -11.79 0.61 0.24
CA GLY A 209 -12.76 0.02 -0.68
C GLY A 209 -12.71 -1.51 -0.78
N ARG A 210 -12.07 -2.19 0.18
CA ARG A 210 -12.01 -3.66 0.23
C ARG A 210 -13.27 -4.28 0.82
N ARG A 211 -14.08 -3.46 1.49
CA ARG A 211 -15.39 -3.83 2.02
C ARG A 211 -16.40 -2.71 1.77
N GLU A 212 -17.57 -3.08 1.32
CA GLU A 212 -18.67 -2.13 1.20
C GLU A 212 -19.25 -1.77 2.57
N ILE A 213 -19.63 -0.50 2.70
CA ILE A 213 -20.32 0.01 3.88
C ILE A 213 -21.77 -0.46 3.85
N SER A 214 -22.24 -1.17 4.88
CA SER A 214 -23.61 -1.63 5.01
C SER A 214 -24.61 -0.49 5.18
N ALA A 215 -25.90 -0.78 5.01
CA ALA A 215 -26.97 0.22 5.17
C ALA A 215 -27.00 0.82 6.59
N GLY A 216 -26.79 0.01 7.65
CA GLY A 216 -26.74 0.49 9.03
C GLY A 216 -25.53 1.38 9.30
N GLU A 217 -24.36 1.00 8.79
CA GLU A 217 -23.14 1.81 8.89
C GLU A 217 -23.28 3.14 8.14
N ARG A 218 -23.91 3.13 6.94
CA ARG A 218 -24.23 4.35 6.20
C ARG A 218 -25.12 5.29 7.00
N GLN A 219 -26.13 4.75 7.70
CA GLN A 219 -27.01 5.54 8.55
C GLN A 219 -26.23 6.17 9.71
N THR A 220 -25.33 5.42 10.35
CA THR A 220 -24.48 5.92 11.45
C THR A 220 -23.49 6.98 10.97
N LEU A 221 -22.87 6.77 9.79
CA LEU A 221 -21.94 7.71 9.17
C LEU A 221 -22.63 8.98 8.65
N GLY A 222 -23.93 8.91 8.30
CA GLY A 222 -24.63 10.04 7.71
C GLY A 222 -23.97 10.56 6.42
N PRO A 223 -23.79 11.88 6.25
CA PRO A 223 -23.16 12.46 5.06
C PRO A 223 -21.72 11.98 4.82
N MET A 224 -20.99 11.59 5.88
CA MET A 224 -19.63 11.08 5.80
C MET A 224 -19.52 9.80 4.94
N ALA A 225 -20.58 8.99 4.89
CA ALA A 225 -20.62 7.76 4.09
C ALA A 225 -20.34 7.98 2.59
N GLN A 226 -20.62 9.17 2.06
CA GLN A 226 -20.38 9.49 0.65
C GLN A 226 -18.91 9.68 0.31
N ARG A 227 -18.03 9.82 1.32
CA ARG A 227 -16.58 9.99 1.15
C ARG A 227 -15.86 8.67 0.96
N PHE A 228 -16.48 7.55 1.36
CA PHE A 228 -15.88 6.23 1.23
C PHE A 228 -16.07 5.64 -0.18
N PRO A 229 -15.07 4.92 -0.70
CA PRO A 229 -13.75 4.73 -0.08
C PRO A 229 -12.92 6.01 -0.10
N LEU A 230 -12.03 6.14 0.91
CA LEU A 230 -11.14 7.30 1.08
C LEU A 230 -9.94 7.25 0.15
N LEU A 231 -9.51 6.04 -0.22
CA LEU A 231 -8.48 5.76 -1.22
C LEU A 231 -9.16 5.25 -2.50
N ARG A 232 -8.83 5.89 -3.62
CA ARG A 232 -9.39 5.58 -4.96
C ARG A 232 -8.29 5.21 -5.94
#